data_f62970d37be6acadfb5e2e59496669a9
#
_entry.id   f62970d37be6acadfb5e2e59496669a9
#
_cell.length_a   1.000
_cell.length_b   1.000
_cell.length_c   1.000
_cell.angle_alpha   90.00
_cell.angle_beta   90.00
_cell.angle_gamma   90.00
#
_symmetry.space_group_name_H-M   'P 1'
#
loop_
_entity.id
_entity.type
_entity.pdbx_description
1 polymer ?
#
loop_
_entity_poly.entity_id
_entity_poly.type
_entity_poly.pdbx_seq_one_letter_code
_entity_poly.pdbx_strand_id
1 'polypeptide(L)'
;MAAASGPDAAATGRPADYRIVALVVSTSLFMQYLDSSALVTALPSMARGFGVSPTTITMVLTAYLVSLALFIPLGGLLAEHFGARRMFRIALGLFLAGALACAFAPSLPLLICARVVQGAGGAIMLPVGRLIVVRSSRPSELLSAMNWLMIPTIVGPMLGPLVGGVLTTMASWRWIFALHVPVAVTGLLLSGVFIPPIRGEASPGFDGRGMLLVGGALVLLVFGIQSLSHSPSTPRDGLLLVAGSLLSGGLYVVHSRRHPKPLLDLSLLALPTFRISMESGAFLRIASAASGFLVPMLFQLGFGLSAAQSGAITFAAVAGGLLSRWLGVPIVRRFAIRKVTLGAITASAAAMATTALVGPHWPIWALWGLLGAGGFFQSVAFVVLGSIAYVDVEPARVAAATAFYTTIQQMTMSLGVSLGVLLLAVQQWMSAAPVPQPQHFAHAFVALAAVLLAGMAAGMRFHPEAGAALRAGANR
;
A
#
# COMPACT_ATOMS: atom_id res chain seq x y z
N MET A 1 -59.53 -5.04 17.61
CA MET A 1 -59.59 -4.81 16.13
C MET A 1 -58.84 -3.53 15.86
N ALA A 2 -57.69 -3.66 15.20
CA ALA A 2 -57.08 -2.74 14.26
C ALA A 2 -55.71 -3.34 13.89
N ALA A 3 -55.62 -3.88 12.70
CA ALA A 3 -54.39 -4.41 12.08
C ALA A 3 -53.47 -3.25 11.74
N ALA A 4 -52.28 -3.23 12.31
CA ALA A 4 -51.21 -2.34 11.87
C ALA A 4 -50.55 -2.98 10.63
N SER A 5 -50.87 -2.42 9.47
CA SER A 5 -50.21 -2.67 8.21
C SER A 5 -48.72 -2.30 8.29
N GLY A 6 -47.85 -3.30 8.18
CA GLY A 6 -46.40 -3.07 8.05
C GLY A 6 -46.06 -2.35 6.74
N PRO A 7 -45.06 -1.47 6.73
CA PRO A 7 -44.67 -0.72 5.55
C PRO A 7 -43.82 -1.57 4.59
N ASP A 8 -44.29 -1.57 3.37
CA ASP A 8 -43.56 -1.70 2.10
C ASP A 8 -42.45 -2.75 1.94
N ALA A 9 -42.85 -3.94 1.59
CA ALA A 9 -42.09 -4.85 0.78
C ALA A 9 -42.21 -4.47 -0.73
N ALA A 10 -41.55 -3.40 -1.12
CA ALA A 10 -41.46 -2.99 -2.53
C ALA A 10 -40.00 -2.73 -2.94
N ALA A 11 -39.19 -3.76 -2.93
CA ALA A 11 -37.95 -3.81 -3.71
C ALA A 11 -37.84 -5.22 -4.30
N THR A 12 -38.59 -5.45 -5.38
CA THR A 12 -38.47 -6.62 -6.27
C THR A 12 -37.18 -6.55 -7.08
N GLY A 13 -36.04 -6.70 -6.41
CA GLY A 13 -34.76 -7.03 -7.02
C GLY A 13 -34.31 -8.35 -6.37
N ARG A 14 -34.12 -9.41 -7.17
CA ARG A 14 -33.42 -10.61 -6.71
C ARG A 14 -32.19 -10.15 -5.93
N PRO A 15 -31.94 -10.68 -4.72
CA PRO A 15 -30.71 -10.35 -4.01
C PRO A 15 -29.54 -10.69 -4.95
N ALA A 16 -28.77 -9.66 -5.33
CA ALA A 16 -27.62 -9.88 -6.20
C ALA A 16 -26.73 -10.91 -5.52
N ASP A 17 -26.32 -11.94 -6.24
CA ASP A 17 -25.43 -12.95 -5.71
C ASP A 17 -24.20 -12.24 -5.13
N TYR A 18 -23.94 -12.41 -3.84
CA TYR A 18 -22.81 -11.78 -3.13
C TYR A 18 -21.48 -12.02 -3.85
N ARG A 19 -21.35 -13.14 -4.58
CA ARG A 19 -20.16 -13.49 -5.36
C ARG A 19 -19.97 -12.52 -6.52
N ILE A 20 -21.04 -12.16 -7.23
CA ILE A 20 -20.99 -11.18 -8.33
C ILE A 20 -20.63 -9.81 -7.79
N VAL A 21 -21.24 -9.38 -6.68
CA VAL A 21 -20.92 -8.10 -6.04
C VAL A 21 -19.45 -8.07 -5.58
N ALA A 22 -18.99 -9.14 -4.92
CA ALA A 22 -17.61 -9.25 -4.50
C ALA A 22 -16.64 -9.25 -5.70
N LEU A 23 -16.99 -9.87 -6.81
CA LEU A 23 -16.18 -9.93 -8.02
C LEU A 23 -16.07 -8.55 -8.70
N VAL A 24 -17.17 -7.80 -8.80
CA VAL A 24 -17.18 -6.44 -9.35
C VAL A 24 -16.30 -5.51 -8.52
N VAL A 25 -16.41 -5.58 -7.19
CA VAL A 25 -15.58 -4.78 -6.29
C VAL A 25 -14.12 -5.21 -6.38
N SER A 26 -13.85 -6.51 -6.37
CA SER A 26 -12.49 -7.05 -6.37
C SER A 26 -11.73 -6.76 -7.67
N THR A 27 -12.41 -6.67 -8.81
CA THR A 27 -11.82 -6.27 -10.09
C THR A 27 -11.23 -4.85 -10.02
N SER A 28 -11.93 -3.95 -9.32
CA SER A 28 -11.44 -2.57 -9.11
C SER A 28 -10.22 -2.53 -8.17
N LEU A 29 -10.21 -3.36 -7.14
CA LEU A 29 -9.05 -3.49 -6.25
C LEU A 29 -7.85 -4.14 -6.96
N PHE A 30 -8.08 -5.14 -7.78
CA PHE A 30 -7.04 -5.73 -8.63
C PHE A 30 -6.34 -4.66 -9.46
N MET A 31 -7.12 -3.81 -10.14
CA MET A 31 -6.61 -2.73 -10.96
C MET A 31 -5.73 -1.76 -10.15
N GLN A 32 -6.16 -1.36 -8.96
CA GLN A 32 -5.42 -0.48 -8.05
C GLN A 32 -4.07 -1.08 -7.63
N TYR A 33 -4.05 -2.36 -7.25
CA TYR A 33 -2.84 -3.04 -6.82
C TYR A 33 -1.89 -3.36 -7.98
N LEU A 34 -2.44 -3.70 -9.15
CA LEU A 34 -1.67 -3.90 -10.38
C LEU A 34 -0.96 -2.61 -10.77
N ASP A 35 -1.68 -1.48 -10.79
CA ASP A 35 -1.15 -0.16 -11.14
C ASP A 35 0.09 0.20 -10.31
N SER A 36 -0.03 0.10 -8.99
CA SER A 36 1.06 0.46 -8.07
C SER A 36 2.32 -0.36 -8.30
N SER A 37 2.19 -1.65 -8.62
CA SER A 37 3.34 -2.54 -8.78
C SER A 37 3.90 -2.56 -10.21
N ALA A 38 3.05 -2.42 -11.23
CA ALA A 38 3.48 -2.37 -12.63
C ALA A 38 4.28 -1.10 -12.95
N LEU A 39 3.89 0.02 -12.34
CA LEU A 39 4.54 1.31 -12.60
C LEU A 39 6.02 1.32 -12.22
N VAL A 40 6.40 0.64 -11.14
CA VAL A 40 7.78 0.64 -10.66
C VAL A 40 8.77 0.15 -11.72
N THR A 41 8.40 -0.90 -12.48
CA THR A 41 9.24 -1.42 -13.56
C THR A 41 9.33 -0.50 -14.78
N ALA A 42 8.37 0.42 -14.92
CA ALA A 42 8.31 1.38 -16.02
C ALA A 42 9.07 2.70 -15.75
N LEU A 43 9.40 3.00 -14.49
CA LEU A 43 9.99 4.29 -14.10
C LEU A 43 11.23 4.68 -14.91
N PRO A 44 12.23 3.80 -15.18
CA PRO A 44 13.38 4.18 -16.00
C PRO A 44 13.01 4.56 -17.44
N SER A 45 12.04 3.88 -18.03
CA SER A 45 11.54 4.21 -19.36
C SER A 45 10.77 5.54 -19.38
N MET A 46 9.99 5.82 -18.35
CA MET A 46 9.31 7.11 -18.17
C MET A 46 10.31 8.24 -17.99
N ALA A 47 11.37 8.04 -17.18
CA ALA A 47 12.43 9.02 -16.96
C ALA A 47 13.09 9.41 -18.29
N ARG A 48 13.44 8.42 -19.13
CA ARG A 48 13.96 8.67 -20.47
C ARG A 48 12.95 9.42 -21.36
N GLY A 49 11.67 9.03 -21.31
CA GLY A 49 10.62 9.64 -22.12
C GLY A 49 10.35 11.12 -21.81
N PHE A 50 10.54 11.54 -20.57
CA PHE A 50 10.40 12.94 -20.12
C PHE A 50 11.73 13.69 -20.02
N GLY A 51 12.88 13.06 -20.26
CA GLY A 51 14.19 13.67 -20.15
C GLY A 51 14.55 14.10 -18.72
N VAL A 52 14.09 13.35 -17.72
CA VAL A 52 14.33 13.65 -16.29
C VAL A 52 15.14 12.55 -15.61
N SER A 53 15.70 12.85 -14.43
CA SER A 53 16.47 11.86 -13.68
C SER A 53 15.58 10.72 -13.16
N PRO A 54 16.14 9.51 -12.95
CA PRO A 54 15.43 8.38 -12.35
C PRO A 54 14.89 8.68 -10.93
N THR A 55 15.51 9.61 -10.22
CA THR A 55 15.04 10.08 -8.91
C THR A 55 13.85 11.02 -9.04
N THR A 56 13.83 11.89 -10.04
CA THR A 56 12.73 12.83 -10.29
C THR A 56 11.43 12.13 -10.69
N ILE A 57 11.52 11.11 -11.56
CA ILE A 57 10.31 10.42 -12.04
C ILE A 57 9.56 9.68 -10.93
N THR A 58 10.20 9.37 -9.80
CA THR A 58 9.56 8.73 -8.65
C THR A 58 8.43 9.56 -8.03
N MET A 59 8.40 10.87 -8.30
CA MET A 59 7.27 11.74 -7.91
C MET A 59 5.94 11.22 -8.44
N VAL A 60 5.92 10.54 -9.58
CA VAL A 60 4.73 9.93 -10.18
C VAL A 60 4.17 8.82 -9.29
N LEU A 61 5.04 7.97 -8.73
CA LEU A 61 4.64 6.91 -7.80
C LEU A 61 4.26 7.51 -6.43
N THR A 62 5.08 8.42 -5.94
CA THR A 62 4.91 9.03 -4.62
C THR A 62 3.63 9.85 -4.53
N ALA A 63 3.31 10.65 -5.57
CA ALA A 63 2.07 11.43 -5.63
C ALA A 63 0.82 10.54 -5.53
N TYR A 64 0.83 9.39 -6.18
CA TYR A 64 -0.24 8.40 -6.07
C TYR A 64 -0.37 7.84 -4.64
N LEU A 65 0.76 7.41 -4.02
CA LEU A 65 0.76 6.83 -2.68
C LEU A 65 0.35 7.86 -1.61
N VAL A 66 0.79 9.11 -1.74
CA VAL A 66 0.38 10.22 -0.87
C VAL A 66 -1.11 10.48 -1.02
N SER A 67 -1.62 10.51 -2.26
CA SER A 67 -3.04 10.68 -2.53
C SER A 67 -3.85 9.53 -1.92
N LEU A 68 -3.41 8.28 -2.05
CA LEU A 68 -4.04 7.14 -1.38
C LEU A 68 -4.11 7.36 0.14
N ALA A 69 -2.99 7.68 0.77
CA ALA A 69 -2.91 7.85 2.22
C ALA A 69 -3.82 8.98 2.73
N LEU A 70 -3.91 10.07 1.95
CA LEU A 70 -4.73 11.24 2.28
C LEU A 70 -6.23 10.97 2.18
N PHE A 71 -6.67 10.26 1.12
CA PHE A 71 -8.09 10.10 0.81
C PHE A 71 -8.73 8.81 1.35
N ILE A 72 -7.94 7.80 1.80
CA ILE A 72 -8.48 6.56 2.40
C ILE A 72 -9.46 6.84 3.56
N PRO A 73 -9.17 7.72 4.53
CA PRO A 73 -10.09 7.97 5.64
C PRO A 73 -11.42 8.59 5.20
N LEU A 74 -11.42 9.32 4.08
CA LEU A 74 -12.64 9.92 3.52
C LEU A 74 -13.59 8.90 2.91
N GLY A 75 -13.06 7.79 2.37
CA GLY A 75 -13.86 6.83 1.62
C GLY A 75 -15.04 6.28 2.40
N GLY A 76 -14.82 5.88 3.65
CA GLY A 76 -15.88 5.39 4.53
C GLY A 76 -16.96 6.44 4.82
N LEU A 77 -16.53 7.64 5.21
CA LEU A 77 -17.41 8.76 5.54
C LEU A 77 -18.27 9.22 4.34
N LEU A 78 -17.65 9.34 3.18
CA LEU A 78 -18.37 9.71 1.96
C LEU A 78 -19.40 8.64 1.56
N ALA A 79 -19.07 7.35 1.78
CA ALA A 79 -19.99 6.25 1.52
C ALA A 79 -21.18 6.25 2.48
N GLU A 80 -20.97 6.59 3.74
CA GLU A 80 -22.04 6.73 4.74
C GLU A 80 -22.95 7.92 4.43
N HIS A 81 -22.39 9.04 3.92
CA HIS A 81 -23.17 10.24 3.63
C HIS A 81 -23.89 10.17 2.28
N PHE A 82 -23.19 9.81 1.21
CA PHE A 82 -23.70 9.84 -0.16
C PHE A 82 -24.21 8.48 -0.68
N GLY A 83 -24.05 7.42 0.11
CA GLY A 83 -24.39 6.05 -0.27
C GLY A 83 -23.23 5.31 -0.95
N ALA A 84 -23.02 4.07 -0.56
CA ALA A 84 -21.84 3.28 -0.97
C ALA A 84 -21.77 3.03 -2.48
N ARG A 85 -22.90 2.68 -3.14
CA ARG A 85 -22.94 2.47 -4.60
C ARG A 85 -22.52 3.72 -5.37
N ARG A 86 -23.07 4.89 -5.01
CA ARG A 86 -22.77 6.17 -5.69
C ARG A 86 -21.30 6.52 -5.51
N MET A 87 -20.78 6.40 -4.30
CA MET A 87 -19.37 6.70 -4.00
C MET A 87 -18.41 5.76 -4.70
N PHE A 88 -18.73 4.46 -4.77
CA PHE A 88 -17.93 3.49 -5.51
C PHE A 88 -17.82 3.85 -7.00
N ARG A 89 -18.95 4.25 -7.62
CA ARG A 89 -18.96 4.67 -9.03
C ARG A 89 -18.19 5.97 -9.27
N ILE A 90 -18.31 6.95 -8.36
CA ILE A 90 -17.52 8.20 -8.43
C ILE A 90 -16.03 7.87 -8.30
N ALA A 91 -15.65 7.03 -7.35
CA ALA A 91 -14.27 6.59 -7.14
C ALA A 91 -13.68 5.91 -8.39
N LEU A 92 -14.47 5.02 -9.01
CA LEU A 92 -14.08 4.34 -10.24
C LEU A 92 -13.95 5.31 -11.42
N GLY A 93 -14.87 6.30 -11.51
CA GLY A 93 -14.82 7.38 -12.50
C GLY A 93 -13.59 8.27 -12.34
N LEU A 94 -13.25 8.66 -11.11
CA LEU A 94 -12.03 9.41 -10.82
C LEU A 94 -10.78 8.62 -11.16
N PHE A 95 -10.75 7.33 -10.82
CA PHE A 95 -9.63 6.45 -11.16
C PHE A 95 -9.46 6.32 -12.68
N LEU A 96 -10.55 6.12 -13.41
CA LEU A 96 -10.57 6.07 -14.88
C LEU A 96 -10.11 7.39 -15.50
N ALA A 97 -10.63 8.53 -15.05
CA ALA A 97 -10.23 9.85 -15.53
C ALA A 97 -8.73 10.10 -15.30
N GLY A 98 -8.24 9.75 -14.09
CA GLY A 98 -6.81 9.80 -13.76
C GLY A 98 -5.97 8.89 -14.65
N ALA A 99 -6.41 7.65 -14.90
CA ALA A 99 -5.71 6.71 -15.77
C ALA A 99 -5.63 7.21 -17.21
N LEU A 100 -6.73 7.73 -17.75
CA LEU A 100 -6.75 8.34 -19.09
C LEU A 100 -5.81 9.55 -19.15
N ALA A 101 -5.87 10.44 -18.16
CA ALA A 101 -4.97 11.60 -18.10
C ALA A 101 -3.49 11.17 -18.01
N CYS A 102 -3.17 10.09 -17.27
CA CYS A 102 -1.83 9.53 -17.22
C CYS A 102 -1.37 8.96 -18.58
N ALA A 103 -2.25 8.21 -19.26
CA ALA A 103 -1.91 7.61 -20.56
C ALA A 103 -1.57 8.66 -21.61
N PHE A 104 -2.24 9.81 -21.60
CA PHE A 104 -2.06 10.91 -22.55
C PHE A 104 -1.21 12.07 -22.03
N ALA A 105 -0.58 11.94 -20.86
CA ALA A 105 0.19 13.03 -20.26
C ALA A 105 1.37 13.47 -21.17
N PRO A 106 1.42 14.74 -21.60
CA PRO A 106 2.50 15.27 -22.43
C PRO A 106 3.69 15.76 -21.58
N SER A 107 3.50 15.99 -20.29
CA SER A 107 4.52 16.53 -19.39
C SER A 107 4.48 15.86 -18.02
N LEU A 108 5.61 15.86 -17.32
CA LEU A 108 5.72 15.29 -15.98
C LEU A 108 4.78 15.96 -14.95
N PRO A 109 4.63 17.30 -14.89
CA PRO A 109 3.68 17.92 -13.95
C PRO A 109 2.24 17.45 -14.16
N LEU A 110 1.80 17.37 -15.44
CA LEU A 110 0.44 16.88 -15.72
C LEU A 110 0.28 15.40 -15.32
N LEU A 111 1.29 14.57 -15.55
CA LEU A 111 1.30 13.18 -15.11
C LEU A 111 1.18 13.09 -13.58
N ILE A 112 1.91 13.92 -12.82
CA ILE A 112 1.83 13.98 -11.37
C ILE A 112 0.42 14.39 -10.91
N CYS A 113 -0.18 15.42 -11.51
CA CYS A 113 -1.55 15.84 -11.22
C CYS A 113 -2.56 14.71 -11.51
N ALA A 114 -2.40 14.04 -12.65
CA ALA A 114 -3.24 12.90 -13.03
C ALA A 114 -3.13 11.74 -12.02
N ARG A 115 -1.94 11.48 -11.49
CA ARG A 115 -1.69 10.48 -10.43
C ARG A 115 -2.36 10.83 -9.10
N VAL A 116 -2.44 12.12 -8.75
CA VAL A 116 -3.20 12.56 -7.57
C VAL A 116 -4.68 12.25 -7.74
N VAL A 117 -5.26 12.56 -8.91
CA VAL A 117 -6.68 12.27 -9.21
C VAL A 117 -6.93 10.75 -9.19
N GLN A 118 -6.07 9.97 -9.83
CA GLN A 118 -6.15 8.51 -9.86
C GLN A 118 -6.05 7.91 -8.45
N GLY A 119 -5.11 8.43 -7.63
CA GLY A 119 -4.93 8.02 -6.24
C GLY A 119 -6.14 8.33 -5.36
N ALA A 120 -6.77 9.49 -5.54
CA ALA A 120 -8.00 9.85 -4.82
C ALA A 120 -9.15 8.87 -5.13
N GLY A 121 -9.31 8.50 -6.42
CA GLY A 121 -10.25 7.45 -6.82
C GLY A 121 -9.92 6.11 -6.17
N GLY A 122 -8.66 5.67 -6.27
CA GLY A 122 -8.18 4.41 -5.67
C GLY A 122 -8.39 4.33 -4.16
N ALA A 123 -8.13 5.43 -3.45
CA ALA A 123 -8.28 5.52 -2.00
C ALA A 123 -9.70 5.24 -1.51
N ILE A 124 -10.70 5.72 -2.24
CA ILE A 124 -12.11 5.57 -1.90
C ILE A 124 -12.61 4.15 -2.21
N MET A 125 -12.08 3.50 -3.26
CA MET A 125 -12.56 2.18 -3.70
C MET A 125 -12.45 1.09 -2.63
N LEU A 126 -11.35 1.04 -1.87
CA LEU A 126 -11.10 -0.03 -0.90
C LEU A 126 -12.10 -0.02 0.28
N PRO A 127 -12.25 1.08 1.05
CA PRO A 127 -13.18 1.10 2.18
C PRO A 127 -14.64 1.00 1.72
N VAL A 128 -15.00 1.65 0.62
CA VAL A 128 -16.36 1.59 0.06
C VAL A 128 -16.67 0.20 -0.49
N GLY A 129 -15.73 -0.42 -1.18
CA GLY A 129 -15.88 -1.77 -1.68
C GLY A 129 -16.10 -2.80 -0.56
N ARG A 130 -15.33 -2.71 0.53
CA ARG A 130 -15.56 -3.54 1.73
C ARG A 130 -16.95 -3.35 2.32
N LEU A 131 -17.38 -2.09 2.45
CA LEU A 131 -18.72 -1.78 2.95
C LEU A 131 -19.82 -2.37 2.07
N ILE A 132 -19.69 -2.28 0.75
CA ILE A 132 -20.63 -2.88 -0.22
C ILE A 132 -20.70 -4.39 -0.01
N VAL A 133 -19.56 -5.08 0.04
CA VAL A 133 -19.51 -6.54 0.19
C VAL A 133 -20.11 -6.97 1.53
N VAL A 134 -19.78 -6.28 2.63
CA VAL A 134 -20.36 -6.60 3.95
C VAL A 134 -21.86 -6.42 3.97
N ARG A 135 -22.38 -5.33 3.41
CA ARG A 135 -23.83 -5.03 3.41
C ARG A 135 -24.63 -5.85 2.38
N SER A 136 -23.97 -6.43 1.39
CA SER A 136 -24.61 -7.29 0.36
C SER A 136 -24.56 -8.77 0.70
N SER A 137 -23.86 -9.17 1.75
CA SER A 137 -23.67 -10.57 2.15
C SER A 137 -24.46 -10.90 3.41
N ARG A 138 -25.01 -12.11 3.49
CA ARG A 138 -25.58 -12.66 4.73
C ARG A 138 -24.46 -12.99 5.71
N PRO A 139 -24.72 -13.01 7.03
CA PRO A 139 -23.71 -13.37 8.03
C PRO A 139 -23.00 -14.70 7.74
N SER A 140 -23.72 -15.71 7.23
CA SER A 140 -23.18 -17.02 6.85
C SER A 140 -22.29 -16.99 5.59
N GLU A 141 -22.45 -15.99 4.72
CA GLU A 141 -21.73 -15.83 3.44
C GLU A 141 -20.54 -14.87 3.55
N LEU A 142 -20.47 -14.09 4.63
CA LEU A 142 -19.53 -12.99 4.79
C LEU A 142 -18.07 -13.43 4.66
N LEU A 143 -17.70 -14.57 5.26
CA LEU A 143 -16.35 -15.10 5.17
C LEU A 143 -15.97 -15.43 3.71
N SER A 144 -16.89 -16.06 2.98
CA SER A 144 -16.68 -16.38 1.56
C SER A 144 -16.57 -15.12 0.71
N ALA A 145 -17.45 -14.14 0.93
CA ALA A 145 -17.43 -12.87 0.22
C ALA A 145 -16.13 -12.08 0.46
N MET A 146 -15.62 -12.08 1.70
CA MET A 146 -14.34 -11.46 2.02
C MET A 146 -13.17 -12.19 1.35
N ASN A 147 -13.20 -13.51 1.24
CA ASN A 147 -12.18 -14.27 0.52
C ASN A 147 -12.16 -13.90 -0.97
N TRP A 148 -13.32 -13.78 -1.62
CA TRP A 148 -13.41 -13.32 -3.01
C TRP A 148 -12.82 -11.90 -3.19
N LEU A 149 -13.07 -11.02 -2.23
CA LEU A 149 -12.52 -9.67 -2.22
C LEU A 149 -10.99 -9.65 -2.08
N MET A 150 -10.41 -10.63 -1.37
CA MET A 150 -8.96 -10.66 -1.10
C MET A 150 -8.14 -11.25 -2.24
N ILE A 151 -8.68 -12.11 -3.10
CA ILE A 151 -7.93 -12.76 -4.19
C ILE A 151 -7.23 -11.74 -5.09
N PRO A 152 -7.92 -10.72 -5.63
CA PRO A 152 -7.29 -9.74 -6.52
C PRO A 152 -6.24 -8.85 -5.86
N THR A 153 -6.35 -8.64 -4.54
CA THR A 153 -5.34 -7.87 -3.79
C THR A 153 -3.99 -8.59 -3.73
N ILE A 154 -3.98 -9.89 -3.99
CA ILE A 154 -2.78 -10.73 -4.05
C ILE A 154 -2.28 -10.84 -5.50
N VAL A 155 -3.21 -11.10 -6.42
CA VAL A 155 -2.88 -11.32 -7.84
C VAL A 155 -2.39 -10.03 -8.51
N GLY A 156 -2.93 -8.86 -8.13
CA GLY A 156 -2.53 -7.57 -8.67
C GLY A 156 -1.03 -7.28 -8.51
N PRO A 157 -0.50 -7.24 -7.28
CA PRO A 157 0.94 -7.06 -7.06
C PRO A 157 1.80 -8.14 -7.69
N MET A 158 1.30 -9.38 -7.77
CA MET A 158 2.02 -10.50 -8.37
C MET A 158 2.23 -10.30 -9.87
N LEU A 159 1.20 -9.91 -10.58
CA LEU A 159 1.27 -9.72 -12.03
C LEU A 159 1.90 -8.37 -12.42
N GLY A 160 1.88 -7.38 -11.51
CA GLY A 160 2.32 -6.03 -11.81
C GLY A 160 3.71 -5.91 -12.42
N PRO A 161 4.78 -6.43 -11.78
CA PRO A 161 6.13 -6.32 -12.34
C PRO A 161 6.27 -7.00 -13.70
N LEU A 162 5.59 -8.13 -13.91
CA LEU A 162 5.61 -8.85 -15.18
C LEU A 162 4.86 -8.07 -16.27
N VAL A 163 3.63 -7.66 -15.99
CA VAL A 163 2.78 -6.89 -16.93
C VAL A 163 3.42 -5.54 -17.24
N GLY A 164 3.88 -4.81 -16.21
CA GLY A 164 4.55 -3.53 -16.38
C GLY A 164 5.84 -3.64 -17.19
N GLY A 165 6.64 -4.67 -16.91
CA GLY A 165 7.87 -4.95 -17.63
C GLY A 165 7.64 -5.28 -19.10
N VAL A 166 6.70 -6.19 -19.40
CA VAL A 166 6.35 -6.61 -20.78
C VAL A 166 5.77 -5.42 -21.56
N LEU A 167 4.77 -4.74 -21.05
CA LEU A 167 4.14 -3.60 -21.73
C LEU A 167 5.15 -2.47 -22.02
N THR A 168 6.04 -2.19 -21.06
CA THR A 168 7.06 -1.15 -21.21
C THR A 168 8.11 -1.52 -22.25
N THR A 169 8.47 -2.80 -22.35
CA THR A 169 9.50 -3.28 -23.29
C THR A 169 8.95 -3.43 -24.69
N MET A 170 7.73 -3.99 -24.84
CA MET A 170 7.17 -4.35 -26.15
C MET A 170 6.37 -3.21 -26.80
N ALA A 171 5.88 -2.27 -26.02
CA ALA A 171 5.05 -1.18 -26.52
C ALA A 171 5.45 0.17 -25.90
N SER A 172 4.80 0.59 -24.81
CA SER A 172 5.10 1.84 -24.10
C SER A 172 4.58 1.74 -22.66
N TRP A 173 5.25 2.44 -21.74
CA TRP A 173 4.76 2.60 -20.36
C TRP A 173 3.33 3.16 -20.29
N ARG A 174 2.88 3.91 -21.28
CA ARG A 174 1.51 4.46 -21.34
C ARG A 174 0.45 3.37 -21.36
N TRP A 175 0.74 2.20 -21.89
CA TRP A 175 -0.17 1.06 -21.94
C TRP A 175 -0.50 0.50 -20.56
N ILE A 176 0.36 0.73 -19.55
CA ILE A 176 0.04 0.38 -18.17
C ILE A 176 -1.24 1.11 -17.72
N PHE A 177 -1.35 2.40 -18.04
CA PHE A 177 -2.54 3.18 -17.72
C PHE A 177 -3.73 2.85 -18.64
N ALA A 178 -3.48 2.64 -19.91
CA ALA A 178 -4.52 2.27 -20.88
C ALA A 178 -5.19 0.93 -20.52
N LEU A 179 -4.45 -0.02 -19.95
CA LEU A 179 -4.98 -1.31 -19.49
C LEU A 179 -6.08 -1.16 -18.43
N HIS A 180 -6.04 -0.09 -17.64
CA HIS A 180 -7.06 0.18 -16.63
C HIS A 180 -8.40 0.64 -17.22
N VAL A 181 -8.40 1.19 -18.44
CA VAL A 181 -9.60 1.75 -19.08
C VAL A 181 -10.70 0.70 -19.28
N PRO A 182 -10.46 -0.42 -19.99
CA PRO A 182 -11.49 -1.43 -20.18
C PRO A 182 -11.99 -2.04 -18.84
N VAL A 183 -11.09 -2.21 -17.88
CA VAL A 183 -11.43 -2.76 -16.57
C VAL A 183 -12.32 -1.79 -15.77
N ALA A 184 -11.97 -0.49 -15.75
CA ALA A 184 -12.74 0.53 -15.05
C ALA A 184 -14.11 0.76 -15.71
N VAL A 185 -14.19 0.77 -17.03
CA VAL A 185 -15.46 0.89 -17.77
C VAL A 185 -16.37 -0.29 -17.46
N THR A 186 -15.84 -1.51 -17.52
CA THR A 186 -16.58 -2.71 -17.15
C THR A 186 -17.05 -2.65 -15.69
N GLY A 187 -16.19 -2.26 -14.77
CA GLY A 187 -16.54 -2.05 -13.36
C GLY A 187 -17.65 -1.01 -13.16
N LEU A 188 -17.61 0.12 -13.89
CA LEU A 188 -18.68 1.14 -13.86
C LEU A 188 -20.03 0.62 -14.36
N LEU A 189 -20.04 -0.13 -15.44
CA LEU A 189 -21.24 -0.75 -16.00
C LEU A 189 -21.83 -1.78 -15.03
N LEU A 190 -21.00 -2.74 -14.60
CA LEU A 190 -21.43 -3.81 -13.69
C LEU A 190 -21.85 -3.29 -12.32
N SER A 191 -21.16 -2.27 -11.79
CA SER A 191 -21.56 -1.65 -10.53
C SER A 191 -22.95 -1.00 -10.59
N GLY A 192 -23.31 -0.50 -11.75
CA GLY A 192 -24.65 0.05 -12.01
C GLY A 192 -25.76 -1.00 -11.97
N VAL A 193 -25.47 -2.22 -12.37
CA VAL A 193 -26.42 -3.33 -12.48
C VAL A 193 -26.49 -4.16 -11.20
N PHE A 194 -25.32 -4.55 -10.66
CA PHE A 194 -25.24 -5.60 -9.63
C PHE A 194 -25.08 -5.06 -8.20
N ILE A 195 -24.60 -3.82 -8.02
CA ILE A 195 -24.49 -3.27 -6.66
C ILE A 195 -25.81 -2.64 -6.25
N PRO A 196 -26.47 -3.11 -5.16
CA PRO A 196 -27.73 -2.53 -4.69
C PRO A 196 -27.51 -1.08 -4.19
N PRO A 197 -28.57 -0.23 -4.20
CA PRO A 197 -28.51 1.10 -3.63
C PRO A 197 -28.44 1.00 -2.10
N ILE A 198 -27.23 1.05 -1.55
CA ILE A 198 -26.99 1.02 -0.12
C ILE A 198 -27.04 2.47 0.37
N ARG A 199 -28.11 2.82 1.12
CA ARG A 199 -28.24 4.13 1.75
C ARG A 199 -27.25 4.26 2.90
N GLY A 200 -26.66 5.45 3.02
CA GLY A 200 -25.82 5.79 4.16
C GLY A 200 -26.68 6.06 5.41
N GLU A 201 -26.14 5.78 6.55
CA GLU A 201 -26.65 6.27 7.83
C GLU A 201 -25.91 7.56 8.13
N ALA A 202 -26.62 8.53 8.74
CA ALA A 202 -26.00 9.81 9.11
C ALA A 202 -24.80 9.57 10.04
N SER A 203 -23.61 9.78 9.52
CA SER A 203 -22.38 9.64 10.30
C SER A 203 -22.17 10.88 11.15
N PRO A 204 -21.82 10.74 12.44
CA PRO A 204 -21.49 11.88 13.28
C PRO A 204 -20.15 12.50 12.86
N GLY A 205 -20.18 13.77 12.52
CA GLY A 205 -19.08 14.72 12.36
C GLY A 205 -17.73 14.24 11.81
N PHE A 206 -17.30 14.86 10.73
CA PHE A 206 -15.98 14.62 10.12
C PHE A 206 -14.89 15.51 10.75
N ASP A 207 -13.77 14.92 11.12
CA ASP A 207 -12.59 15.64 11.61
C ASP A 207 -11.76 16.24 10.46
N GLY A 208 -12.30 17.28 9.84
CA GLY A 208 -11.62 17.95 8.70
C GLY A 208 -10.30 18.63 9.11
N ARG A 209 -10.20 19.12 10.35
CA ARG A 209 -8.94 19.70 10.89
C ARG A 209 -7.89 18.62 11.08
N GLY A 210 -8.27 17.47 11.64
CA GLY A 210 -7.38 16.32 11.77
C GLY A 210 -6.87 15.83 10.42
N MET A 211 -7.74 15.79 9.42
CA MET A 211 -7.35 15.41 8.07
C MET A 211 -6.34 16.39 7.46
N LEU A 212 -6.54 17.69 7.60
CA LEU A 212 -5.59 18.70 7.09
C LEU A 212 -4.24 18.58 7.80
N LEU A 213 -4.22 18.35 9.11
CA LEU A 213 -3.00 18.21 9.89
C LEU A 213 -2.23 16.92 9.54
N VAL A 214 -2.91 15.76 9.47
CA VAL A 214 -2.29 14.48 9.11
C VAL A 214 -1.83 14.51 7.65
N GLY A 215 -2.71 14.97 6.75
CA GLY A 215 -2.40 15.08 5.33
C GLY A 215 -1.27 16.06 5.07
N GLY A 216 -1.30 17.23 5.71
CA GLY A 216 -0.25 18.23 5.66
C GLY A 216 1.09 17.67 6.15
N ALA A 217 1.09 16.97 7.29
CA ALA A 217 2.29 16.31 7.80
C ALA A 217 2.88 15.33 6.78
N LEU A 218 2.05 14.48 6.16
CA LEU A 218 2.49 13.50 5.18
C LEU A 218 3.04 14.17 3.91
N VAL A 219 2.28 15.11 3.34
CA VAL A 219 2.68 15.84 2.13
C VAL A 219 4.00 16.58 2.34
N LEU A 220 4.10 17.34 3.42
CA LEU A 220 5.34 18.09 3.75
C LEU A 220 6.52 17.15 3.98
N LEU A 221 6.33 16.00 4.64
CA LEU A 221 7.41 15.04 4.88
C LEU A 221 7.92 14.43 3.57
N VAL A 222 6.99 13.96 2.74
CA VAL A 222 7.33 13.31 1.47
C VAL A 222 8.00 14.31 0.51
N PHE A 223 7.45 15.52 0.35
CA PHE A 223 8.06 16.55 -0.48
C PHE A 223 9.38 17.06 0.11
N GLY A 224 9.51 17.11 1.43
CA GLY A 224 10.75 17.45 2.10
C GLY A 224 11.87 16.45 1.80
N ILE A 225 11.59 15.15 1.91
CA ILE A 225 12.53 14.09 1.54
C ILE A 225 12.87 14.13 0.04
N GLN A 226 11.87 14.36 -0.81
CA GLN A 226 12.09 14.53 -2.26
C GLN A 226 12.98 15.74 -2.57
N SER A 227 12.76 16.88 -1.92
CA SER A 227 13.59 18.08 -2.08
C SER A 227 15.04 17.80 -1.67
N LEU A 228 15.26 17.12 -0.53
CA LEU A 228 16.58 16.66 -0.10
C LEU A 228 17.25 15.73 -1.13
N SER A 229 16.47 14.91 -1.81
CA SER A 229 16.98 13.99 -2.84
C SER A 229 17.39 14.70 -4.13
N HIS A 230 16.73 15.82 -4.48
CA HIS A 230 17.05 16.60 -5.69
C HIS A 230 18.22 17.54 -5.52
N SER A 231 18.38 18.10 -4.34
CA SER A 231 19.41 19.10 -4.03
C SER A 231 20.11 18.79 -2.71
N PRO A 232 20.88 17.70 -2.63
CA PRO A 232 21.58 17.35 -1.39
C PRO A 232 22.58 18.42 -0.93
N SER A 233 23.12 19.21 -1.86
CA SER A 233 24.05 20.31 -1.58
C SER A 233 23.40 21.54 -0.93
N THR A 234 22.09 21.73 -1.12
CA THR A 234 21.32 22.86 -0.58
C THR A 234 20.07 22.35 0.16
N PRO A 235 20.23 21.72 1.35
CA PRO A 235 19.15 20.98 2.01
C PRO A 235 18.12 21.89 2.70
N ARG A 236 18.28 23.22 2.66
CA ARG A 236 17.45 24.17 3.42
C ARG A 236 15.96 23.99 3.20
N ASP A 237 15.51 23.97 1.94
CA ASP A 237 14.07 23.88 1.62
C ASP A 237 13.48 22.53 2.03
N GLY A 238 14.23 21.45 1.81
CA GLY A 238 13.82 20.12 2.26
C GLY A 238 13.72 20.00 3.78
N LEU A 239 14.68 20.59 4.52
CA LEU A 239 14.65 20.63 5.99
C LEU A 239 13.50 21.48 6.52
N LEU A 240 13.18 22.61 5.89
CA LEU A 240 12.02 23.45 6.25
C LEU A 240 10.70 22.69 6.06
N LEU A 241 10.56 21.94 4.96
CA LEU A 241 9.39 21.09 4.73
C LEU A 241 9.28 19.96 5.76
N VAL A 242 10.39 19.31 6.11
CA VAL A 242 10.43 18.30 7.18
C VAL A 242 10.07 18.91 8.54
N ALA A 243 10.59 20.09 8.86
CA ALA A 243 10.23 20.81 10.08
C ALA A 243 8.74 21.16 10.11
N GLY A 244 8.19 21.63 9.00
CA GLY A 244 6.75 21.88 8.84
C GLY A 244 5.90 20.62 9.02
N SER A 245 6.40 19.48 8.55
CA SER A 245 5.76 18.17 8.77
C SER A 245 5.72 17.81 10.27
N LEU A 246 6.83 17.95 10.97
CA LEU A 246 6.91 17.68 12.40
C LEU A 246 5.98 18.60 13.20
N LEU A 247 5.91 19.89 12.82
CA LEU A 247 4.98 20.84 13.41
C LEU A 247 3.53 20.43 13.18
N SER A 248 3.15 20.11 11.95
CA SER A 248 1.79 19.67 11.59
C SER A 248 1.40 18.38 12.33
N GLY A 249 2.33 17.41 12.41
CA GLY A 249 2.13 16.18 13.17
C GLY A 249 2.00 16.41 14.67
N GLY A 250 2.82 17.31 15.24
CA GLY A 250 2.71 17.70 16.64
C GLY A 250 1.39 18.40 16.96
N LEU A 251 0.93 19.29 16.08
CA LEU A 251 -0.39 19.92 16.18
C LEU A 251 -1.52 18.89 16.08
N TYR A 252 -1.36 17.87 15.23
CA TYR A 252 -2.32 16.76 15.16
C TYR A 252 -2.40 15.99 16.49
N VAL A 253 -1.29 15.68 17.14
CA VAL A 253 -1.27 15.01 18.45
C VAL A 253 -2.05 15.80 19.50
N VAL A 254 -1.88 17.14 19.54
CA VAL A 254 -2.64 18.02 20.44
C VAL A 254 -4.12 18.04 20.08
N HIS A 255 -4.46 18.13 18.79
CA HIS A 255 -5.83 18.11 18.27
C HIS A 255 -6.53 16.79 18.61
N SER A 256 -5.90 15.65 18.34
CA SER A 256 -6.45 14.32 18.57
C SER A 256 -6.79 14.05 20.04
N ARG A 257 -6.02 14.62 20.97
CA ARG A 257 -6.30 14.49 22.42
C ARG A 257 -7.52 15.27 22.88
N ARG A 258 -7.95 16.29 22.13
CA ARG A 258 -9.06 17.19 22.47
C ARG A 258 -10.32 16.91 21.68
N HIS A 259 -10.19 16.24 20.52
CA HIS A 259 -11.34 15.97 19.65
C HIS A 259 -12.03 14.66 20.07
N PRO A 260 -13.36 14.63 20.22
CA PRO A 260 -14.11 13.45 20.71
C PRO A 260 -14.04 12.26 19.72
N LYS A 261 -13.90 12.53 18.42
CA LYS A 261 -13.78 11.51 17.38
C LYS A 261 -12.66 11.93 16.39
N PRO A 262 -11.39 11.79 16.78
CA PRO A 262 -10.29 12.18 15.92
C PRO A 262 -10.17 11.24 14.70
N LEU A 263 -9.63 11.74 13.60
CA LEU A 263 -9.39 10.97 12.36
C LEU A 263 -8.56 9.70 12.63
N LEU A 264 -7.50 9.82 13.42
CA LEU A 264 -6.69 8.71 13.92
C LEU A 264 -6.77 8.71 15.46
N ASP A 265 -7.37 7.68 16.02
CA ASP A 265 -7.49 7.54 17.46
C ASP A 265 -6.17 7.11 18.10
N LEU A 266 -5.37 8.08 18.52
CA LEU A 266 -4.06 7.85 19.14
C LEU A 266 -4.14 7.07 20.46
N SER A 267 -5.31 6.96 21.09
CA SER A 267 -5.48 6.16 22.31
C SER A 267 -5.27 4.65 22.05
N LEU A 268 -5.41 4.20 20.81
CA LEU A 268 -5.06 2.83 20.38
C LEU A 268 -3.59 2.49 20.60
N LEU A 269 -2.70 3.48 20.57
CA LEU A 269 -1.27 3.29 20.87
C LEU A 269 -1.00 3.00 22.36
N ALA A 270 -1.99 3.15 23.24
CA ALA A 270 -1.89 2.69 24.62
C ALA A 270 -1.92 1.16 24.73
N LEU A 271 -2.52 0.47 23.72
CA LEU A 271 -2.53 -0.99 23.64
C LEU A 271 -1.14 -1.49 23.22
N PRO A 272 -0.44 -2.29 24.06
CA PRO A 272 0.94 -2.69 23.77
C PRO A 272 1.07 -3.46 22.45
N THR A 273 0.17 -4.40 22.15
CA THR A 273 0.20 -5.20 20.92
C THR A 273 0.00 -4.34 19.68
N PHE A 274 -0.95 -3.40 19.72
CA PHE A 274 -1.20 -2.46 18.63
C PHE A 274 0.02 -1.55 18.40
N ARG A 275 0.54 -0.92 19.46
CA ARG A 275 1.70 -0.02 19.38
C ARG A 275 2.93 -0.72 18.82
N ILE A 276 3.34 -1.87 19.39
CA ILE A 276 4.53 -2.60 18.95
C ILE A 276 4.35 -3.08 17.51
N SER A 277 3.14 -3.54 17.14
CA SER A 277 2.83 -3.92 15.75
C SER A 277 2.96 -2.73 14.81
N MET A 278 2.52 -1.53 15.21
CA MET A 278 2.65 -0.33 14.41
C MET A 278 4.12 0.08 14.24
N GLU A 279 4.88 0.13 15.34
CA GLU A 279 6.29 0.50 15.34
C GLU A 279 7.11 -0.47 14.48
N SER A 280 7.10 -1.77 14.80
CA SER A 280 7.84 -2.79 14.05
C SER A 280 7.37 -2.89 12.60
N GLY A 281 6.05 -2.81 12.38
CA GLY A 281 5.44 -2.82 11.05
C GLY A 281 5.79 -1.60 10.21
N ALA A 282 6.01 -0.43 10.81
CA ALA A 282 6.42 0.77 10.08
C ALA A 282 7.80 0.58 9.44
N PHE A 283 8.79 0.11 10.19
CA PHE A 283 10.13 -0.18 9.66
C PHE A 283 10.08 -1.24 8.55
N LEU A 284 9.30 -2.30 8.75
CA LEU A 284 9.13 -3.36 7.76
C LEU A 284 8.52 -2.81 6.45
N ARG A 285 7.49 -1.95 6.54
CA ARG A 285 6.82 -1.35 5.37
C ARG A 285 7.73 -0.37 4.64
N ILE A 286 8.47 0.46 5.39
CA ILE A 286 9.45 1.40 4.83
C ILE A 286 10.51 0.64 4.03
N ALA A 287 11.13 -0.36 4.62
CA ALA A 287 12.16 -1.15 3.95
C ALA A 287 11.60 -1.95 2.76
N SER A 288 10.38 -2.50 2.89
CA SER A 288 9.68 -3.21 1.82
C SER A 288 9.42 -2.32 0.61
N ALA A 289 8.84 -1.14 0.83
CA ALA A 289 8.50 -0.23 -0.25
C ALA A 289 9.76 0.35 -0.92
N ALA A 290 10.79 0.67 -0.14
CA ALA A 290 12.09 1.09 -0.65
C ALA A 290 12.74 -0.01 -1.51
N SER A 291 12.75 -1.26 -1.03
CA SER A 291 13.28 -2.41 -1.79
C SER A 291 12.48 -2.67 -3.07
N GLY A 292 11.13 -2.60 -2.98
CA GLY A 292 10.26 -2.73 -4.13
C GLY A 292 10.55 -1.72 -5.25
N PHE A 293 11.03 -0.53 -4.89
CA PHE A 293 11.53 0.48 -5.84
C PHE A 293 12.98 0.20 -6.28
N LEU A 294 13.90 -0.08 -5.36
CA LEU A 294 15.33 -0.18 -5.67
C LEU A 294 15.68 -1.43 -6.47
N VAL A 295 15.01 -2.57 -6.26
CA VAL A 295 15.33 -3.83 -6.95
C VAL A 295 15.14 -3.71 -8.47
N PRO A 296 13.98 -3.25 -9.00
CA PRO A 296 13.84 -3.02 -10.44
C PRO A 296 14.81 -1.98 -11.00
N MET A 297 15.14 -0.95 -10.21
CA MET A 297 16.12 0.07 -10.61
C MET A 297 17.53 -0.51 -10.71
N LEU A 298 17.97 -1.34 -9.76
CA LEU A 298 19.26 -2.04 -9.82
C LEU A 298 19.38 -2.86 -11.10
N PHE A 299 18.36 -3.66 -11.41
CA PHE A 299 18.41 -4.51 -12.60
C PHE A 299 18.41 -3.71 -13.90
N GLN A 300 17.66 -2.62 -13.98
CA GLN A 300 17.58 -1.82 -15.21
C GLN A 300 18.72 -0.81 -15.35
N LEU A 301 19.02 -0.04 -14.30
CA LEU A 301 20.04 1.02 -14.36
C LEU A 301 21.44 0.49 -13.99
N GLY A 302 21.52 -0.43 -13.02
CA GLY A 302 22.78 -0.98 -12.56
C GLY A 302 23.32 -2.08 -13.48
N PHE A 303 22.44 -2.96 -13.98
CA PHE A 303 22.86 -4.12 -14.80
C PHE A 303 22.42 -4.03 -16.26
N GLY A 304 21.71 -2.97 -16.66
CA GLY A 304 21.30 -2.76 -18.05
C GLY A 304 20.24 -3.74 -18.58
N LEU A 305 19.51 -4.44 -17.70
CA LEU A 305 18.47 -5.36 -18.10
C LEU A 305 17.23 -4.61 -18.63
N SER A 306 16.47 -5.27 -19.51
CA SER A 306 15.19 -4.73 -19.96
C SER A 306 14.16 -4.69 -18.82
N ALA A 307 13.12 -3.86 -18.97
CA ALA A 307 12.03 -3.80 -18.00
C ALA A 307 11.32 -5.16 -17.85
N ALA A 308 11.20 -5.94 -18.94
CA ALA A 308 10.62 -7.29 -18.91
C ALA A 308 11.48 -8.27 -18.09
N GLN A 309 12.80 -8.27 -18.30
CA GLN A 309 13.72 -9.11 -17.52
C GLN A 309 13.71 -8.73 -16.04
N SER A 310 13.79 -7.43 -15.76
CA SER A 310 13.68 -6.89 -14.39
C SER A 310 12.37 -7.31 -13.73
N GLY A 311 11.24 -7.19 -14.43
CA GLY A 311 9.93 -7.59 -13.97
C GLY A 311 9.83 -9.09 -13.68
N ALA A 312 10.39 -9.94 -14.56
CA ALA A 312 10.41 -11.39 -14.39
C ALA A 312 11.24 -11.83 -13.17
N ILE A 313 12.37 -11.14 -12.90
CA ILE A 313 13.19 -11.42 -11.71
C ILE A 313 12.47 -10.92 -10.43
N THR A 314 11.90 -9.73 -10.46
CA THR A 314 11.21 -9.14 -9.31
C THR A 314 9.94 -9.91 -8.94
N PHE A 315 9.31 -10.57 -9.92
CA PHE A 315 8.16 -11.46 -9.69
C PHE A 315 8.45 -12.54 -8.64
N ALA A 316 9.68 -13.02 -8.53
CA ALA A 316 10.07 -14.03 -7.56
C ALA A 316 9.79 -13.59 -6.10
N ALA A 317 10.00 -12.31 -5.78
CA ALA A 317 9.71 -11.79 -4.44
C ALA A 317 8.21 -11.90 -4.11
N VAL A 318 7.35 -11.61 -5.09
CA VAL A 318 5.90 -11.68 -4.90
C VAL A 318 5.43 -13.13 -4.85
N ALA A 319 6.02 -14.02 -5.67
CA ALA A 319 5.76 -15.45 -5.61
C ALA A 319 6.12 -16.05 -4.25
N GLY A 320 7.28 -15.64 -3.69
CA GLY A 320 7.66 -15.99 -2.31
C GLY A 320 6.65 -15.50 -1.27
N GLY A 321 6.19 -14.25 -1.42
CA GLY A 321 5.12 -13.69 -0.58
C GLY A 321 3.81 -14.47 -0.67
N LEU A 322 3.44 -14.98 -1.84
CA LEU A 322 2.26 -15.83 -2.01
C LEU A 322 2.44 -17.18 -1.31
N LEU A 323 3.61 -17.79 -1.47
CA LEU A 323 3.94 -19.06 -0.80
C LEU A 323 3.82 -18.97 0.73
N SER A 324 4.12 -17.79 1.30
CA SER A 324 3.97 -17.55 2.74
C SER A 324 2.52 -17.68 3.23
N ARG A 325 1.52 -17.53 2.36
CA ARG A 325 0.11 -17.69 2.72
C ARG A 325 -0.24 -19.13 3.07
N TRP A 326 0.41 -20.09 2.42
CA TRP A 326 0.19 -21.52 2.68
C TRP A 326 1.12 -22.05 3.76
N LEU A 327 2.40 -21.68 3.72
CA LEU A 327 3.40 -22.17 4.67
C LEU A 327 3.49 -21.32 5.95
N GLY A 328 3.11 -20.06 5.91
CA GLY A 328 3.18 -19.15 7.05
C GLY A 328 2.18 -19.49 8.15
N VAL A 329 0.97 -19.93 7.80
CA VAL A 329 -0.05 -20.30 8.79
C VAL A 329 0.41 -21.45 9.69
N PRO A 330 0.94 -22.58 9.18
CA PRO A 330 1.54 -23.61 10.02
C PRO A 330 2.70 -23.11 10.91
N ILE A 331 3.53 -22.21 10.38
CA ILE A 331 4.65 -21.62 11.13
C ILE A 331 4.13 -20.80 12.33
N VAL A 332 3.14 -19.94 12.12
CA VAL A 332 2.55 -19.11 13.17
C VAL A 332 1.82 -19.95 14.22
N ARG A 333 1.23 -21.08 13.83
CA ARG A 333 0.58 -22.02 14.77
C ARG A 333 1.60 -22.76 15.64
N ARG A 334 2.74 -23.16 15.08
CA ARG A 334 3.75 -24.00 15.74
C ARG A 334 4.68 -23.21 16.66
N PHE A 335 4.99 -21.96 16.32
CA PHE A 335 5.97 -21.15 17.04
C PHE A 335 5.35 -19.95 17.72
N ALA A 336 5.96 -19.46 18.80
CA ALA A 336 5.56 -18.25 19.48
C ALA A 336 5.64 -17.04 18.51
N ILE A 337 4.62 -16.19 18.51
CA ILE A 337 4.50 -15.02 17.61
C ILE A 337 5.77 -14.14 17.66
N ARG A 338 6.31 -13.88 18.85
CA ARG A 338 7.58 -13.16 19.02
C ARG A 338 8.72 -13.81 18.25
N LYS A 339 8.89 -15.14 18.35
CA LYS A 339 9.97 -15.88 17.65
C LYS A 339 9.78 -15.81 16.14
N VAL A 340 8.54 -15.98 15.65
CA VAL A 340 8.22 -15.89 14.22
C VAL A 340 8.50 -14.50 13.70
N THR A 341 8.05 -13.45 14.41
CA THR A 341 8.29 -12.04 14.02
C THR A 341 9.78 -11.74 13.92
N LEU A 342 10.53 -12.04 14.98
CA LEU A 342 11.98 -11.78 15.02
C LEU A 342 12.73 -12.58 13.94
N GLY A 343 12.43 -13.87 13.79
CA GLY A 343 13.05 -14.73 12.77
C GLY A 343 12.73 -14.25 11.35
N ALA A 344 11.48 -13.88 11.08
CA ALA A 344 11.07 -13.41 9.76
C ALA A 344 11.70 -12.05 9.40
N ILE A 345 11.78 -11.09 10.35
CA ILE A 345 12.45 -9.81 10.13
C ILE A 345 13.96 -10.01 9.94
N THR A 346 14.60 -10.84 10.75
CA THR A 346 16.04 -11.16 10.61
C THR A 346 16.34 -11.80 9.26
N ALA A 347 15.53 -12.78 8.85
CA ALA A 347 15.71 -13.44 7.55
C ALA A 347 15.47 -12.46 6.38
N SER A 348 14.48 -11.57 6.50
CA SER A 348 14.26 -10.50 5.52
C SER A 348 15.43 -9.52 5.45
N ALA A 349 15.99 -9.13 6.61
CA ALA A 349 17.17 -8.26 6.67
C ALA A 349 18.39 -8.94 6.07
N ALA A 350 18.60 -10.22 6.34
CA ALA A 350 19.69 -11.01 5.74
C ALA A 350 19.54 -11.10 4.21
N ALA A 351 18.34 -11.41 3.71
CA ALA A 351 18.07 -11.44 2.28
C ALA A 351 18.33 -10.06 1.63
N MET A 352 17.93 -8.97 2.30
CA MET A 352 18.17 -7.60 1.82
C MET A 352 19.65 -7.23 1.82
N ALA A 353 20.40 -7.60 2.88
CA ALA A 353 21.85 -7.42 2.93
C ALA A 353 22.56 -8.25 1.84
N THR A 354 22.09 -9.48 1.59
CA THR A 354 22.62 -10.31 0.50
C THR A 354 22.33 -9.71 -0.87
N THR A 355 21.21 -8.98 -1.05
CA THR A 355 20.92 -8.27 -2.30
C THR A 355 21.98 -7.20 -2.60
N ALA A 356 22.65 -6.64 -1.59
CA ALA A 356 23.76 -5.72 -1.77
C ALA A 356 24.99 -6.37 -2.44
N LEU A 357 25.12 -7.68 -2.38
CA LEU A 357 26.22 -8.46 -2.96
C LEU A 357 25.92 -8.97 -4.37
N VAL A 358 24.70 -8.74 -4.87
CA VAL A 358 24.27 -9.20 -6.19
C VAL A 358 25.06 -8.47 -7.27
N GLY A 359 25.65 -9.24 -8.18
CA GLY A 359 26.36 -8.75 -9.35
C GLY A 359 25.71 -9.21 -10.67
N PRO A 360 26.13 -8.63 -11.82
CA PRO A 360 25.54 -8.93 -13.13
C PRO A 360 25.75 -10.38 -13.60
N HIS A 361 26.69 -11.10 -12.99
CA HIS A 361 27.04 -12.49 -13.33
C HIS A 361 26.26 -13.52 -12.50
N TRP A 362 25.40 -13.08 -11.58
CA TRP A 362 24.61 -14.02 -10.77
C TRP A 362 23.63 -14.78 -11.65
N PRO A 363 23.54 -16.12 -11.50
CA PRO A 363 22.59 -16.91 -12.25
C PRO A 363 21.16 -16.58 -11.83
N ILE A 364 20.23 -16.58 -12.79
CA ILE A 364 18.85 -16.16 -12.59
C ILE A 364 18.13 -16.95 -11.49
N TRP A 365 18.45 -18.24 -11.33
CA TRP A 365 17.87 -19.09 -10.30
C TRP A 365 18.29 -18.64 -8.88
N ALA A 366 19.53 -18.14 -8.71
CA ALA A 366 19.99 -17.62 -7.43
C ALA A 366 19.30 -16.30 -7.08
N LEU A 367 19.08 -15.43 -8.08
CA LEU A 367 18.27 -14.20 -7.91
C LEU A 367 16.84 -14.53 -7.53
N TRP A 368 16.23 -15.52 -8.17
CA TRP A 368 14.88 -15.97 -7.84
C TRP A 368 14.81 -16.57 -6.44
N GLY A 369 15.78 -17.37 -6.04
CA GLY A 369 15.88 -17.94 -4.69
C GLY A 369 16.01 -16.85 -3.62
N LEU A 370 16.91 -15.89 -3.83
CA LEU A 370 17.16 -14.78 -2.90
C LEU A 370 15.93 -13.88 -2.74
N LEU A 371 15.40 -13.39 -3.85
CA LEU A 371 14.24 -12.49 -3.80
C LEU A 371 12.97 -13.22 -3.33
N GLY A 372 12.79 -14.48 -3.74
CA GLY A 372 11.68 -15.31 -3.29
C GLY A 372 11.73 -15.57 -1.78
N ALA A 373 12.89 -15.92 -1.25
CA ALA A 373 13.08 -16.08 0.20
C ALA A 373 12.84 -14.75 0.95
N GLY A 374 13.39 -13.64 0.45
CA GLY A 374 13.15 -12.31 1.02
C GLY A 374 11.67 -11.96 1.07
N GLY A 375 10.95 -12.13 -0.04
CA GLY A 375 9.51 -11.89 -0.13
C GLY A 375 8.68 -12.83 0.77
N PHE A 376 9.08 -14.09 0.89
CA PHE A 376 8.44 -15.06 1.78
C PHE A 376 8.52 -14.59 3.24
N PHE A 377 9.71 -14.34 3.77
CA PHE A 377 9.90 -13.95 5.17
C PHE A 377 9.26 -12.58 5.46
N GLN A 378 9.37 -11.64 4.52
CA GLN A 378 8.73 -10.34 4.63
C GLN A 378 7.21 -10.46 4.74
N SER A 379 6.59 -11.31 3.91
CA SER A 379 5.15 -11.56 3.95
C SER A 379 4.71 -12.25 5.24
N VAL A 380 5.51 -13.22 5.76
CA VAL A 380 5.26 -13.82 7.08
C VAL A 380 5.24 -12.75 8.17
N ALA A 381 6.23 -11.85 8.19
CA ALA A 381 6.28 -10.75 9.17
C ALA A 381 5.05 -9.82 9.05
N PHE A 382 4.62 -9.47 7.82
CA PHE A 382 3.41 -8.67 7.60
C PHE A 382 2.15 -9.32 8.15
N VAL A 383 1.96 -10.63 7.89
CA VAL A 383 0.79 -11.38 8.37
C VAL A 383 0.76 -11.42 9.88
N VAL A 384 1.88 -11.71 10.52
CA VAL A 384 1.97 -11.81 11.98
C VAL A 384 1.71 -10.45 12.64
N LEU A 385 2.40 -9.40 12.19
CA LEU A 385 2.22 -8.05 12.74
C LEU A 385 0.81 -7.53 12.49
N GLY A 386 0.23 -7.79 11.32
CA GLY A 386 -1.15 -7.43 11.02
C GLY A 386 -2.17 -8.13 11.90
N SER A 387 -1.95 -9.41 12.23
CA SER A 387 -2.87 -10.18 13.05
C SER A 387 -2.80 -9.80 14.52
N ILE A 388 -1.58 -9.60 15.06
CA ILE A 388 -1.40 -9.28 16.49
C ILE A 388 -1.86 -7.87 16.85
N ALA A 389 -1.91 -6.96 15.88
CA ALA A 389 -2.38 -5.60 16.08
C ALA A 389 -3.80 -5.54 16.67
N TYR A 390 -4.65 -6.50 16.36
CA TYR A 390 -6.07 -6.47 16.73
C TYR A 390 -6.42 -7.32 17.96
N VAL A 391 -5.45 -8.04 18.55
CA VAL A 391 -5.71 -8.99 19.65
C VAL A 391 -6.31 -8.32 20.88
N ASP A 392 -5.81 -7.13 21.25
CA ASP A 392 -6.25 -6.40 22.44
C ASP A 392 -7.26 -5.28 22.09
N VAL A 393 -7.71 -5.20 20.83
CA VAL A 393 -8.66 -4.18 20.39
C VAL A 393 -10.08 -4.62 20.68
N GLU A 394 -10.83 -3.81 21.41
CA GLU A 394 -12.25 -4.04 21.68
C GLU A 394 -13.07 -4.10 20.39
N PRO A 395 -14.09 -4.97 20.27
CA PRO A 395 -14.92 -5.11 19.07
C PRO A 395 -15.51 -3.79 18.56
N ALA A 396 -15.94 -2.90 19.47
CA ALA A 396 -16.48 -1.58 19.12
C ALA A 396 -15.46 -0.64 18.47
N ARG A 397 -14.15 -0.86 18.68
CA ARG A 397 -13.05 -0.01 18.18
C ARG A 397 -12.31 -0.60 17.00
N VAL A 398 -12.66 -1.81 16.54
CA VAL A 398 -11.97 -2.48 15.42
C VAL A 398 -12.03 -1.65 14.13
N ALA A 399 -13.12 -0.96 13.85
CA ALA A 399 -13.25 -0.09 12.69
C ALA A 399 -12.24 1.08 12.73
N ALA A 400 -12.12 1.77 13.89
CA ALA A 400 -11.17 2.86 14.10
C ALA A 400 -9.72 2.34 14.03
N ALA A 401 -9.44 1.19 14.64
CA ALA A 401 -8.13 0.54 14.57
C ALA A 401 -7.74 0.16 13.13
N THR A 402 -8.69 -0.32 12.32
CA THR A 402 -8.46 -0.66 10.92
C THR A 402 -8.18 0.58 10.08
N ALA A 403 -8.93 1.66 10.29
CA ALA A 403 -8.68 2.93 9.61
C ALA A 403 -7.29 3.48 9.98
N PHE A 404 -6.94 3.47 11.26
CA PHE A 404 -5.61 3.85 11.74
C PHE A 404 -4.51 3.01 11.10
N TYR A 405 -4.64 1.68 11.17
CA TYR A 405 -3.68 0.73 10.61
C TYR A 405 -3.43 0.95 9.13
N THR A 406 -4.51 1.04 8.34
CA THR A 406 -4.40 1.21 6.88
C THR A 406 -3.83 2.56 6.47
N THR A 407 -4.18 3.64 7.18
CA THR A 407 -3.62 4.97 6.94
C THR A 407 -2.11 5.00 7.22
N ILE A 408 -1.66 4.51 8.38
CA ILE A 408 -0.23 4.42 8.71
C ILE A 408 0.50 3.48 7.74
N GLN A 409 -0.13 2.40 7.30
CA GLN A 409 0.45 1.51 6.29
C GLN A 409 0.75 2.26 4.99
N GLN A 410 -0.19 3.06 4.47
CA GLN A 410 0.03 3.81 3.24
C GLN A 410 1.05 4.95 3.42
N MET A 411 1.02 5.64 4.56
CA MET A 411 2.00 6.65 4.91
C MET A 411 3.43 6.07 4.93
N THR A 412 3.62 4.95 5.63
CA THR A 412 4.93 4.29 5.74
C THR A 412 5.42 3.70 4.43
N MET A 413 4.51 3.22 3.55
CA MET A 413 4.88 2.79 2.20
C MET A 413 5.35 3.97 1.34
N SER A 414 4.65 5.11 1.38
CA SER A 414 5.07 6.33 0.67
C SER A 414 6.44 6.82 1.16
N LEU A 415 6.64 6.83 2.48
CA LEU A 415 7.93 7.18 3.09
C LEU A 415 9.04 6.22 2.68
N GLY A 416 8.74 4.93 2.55
CA GLY A 416 9.71 3.92 2.13
C GLY A 416 10.23 4.18 0.73
N VAL A 417 9.36 4.46 -0.24
CA VAL A 417 9.78 4.83 -1.60
C VAL A 417 10.65 6.09 -1.55
N SER A 418 10.22 7.13 -0.82
CA SER A 418 10.97 8.38 -0.71
C SER A 418 12.35 8.17 -0.05
N LEU A 419 12.43 7.31 0.98
CA LEU A 419 13.70 6.94 1.61
C LEU A 419 14.62 6.21 0.61
N GLY A 420 14.10 5.28 -0.17
CA GLY A 420 14.86 4.59 -1.22
C GLY A 420 15.46 5.56 -2.23
N VAL A 421 14.69 6.54 -2.66
CA VAL A 421 15.15 7.64 -3.54
C VAL A 421 16.24 8.47 -2.88
N LEU A 422 16.03 8.87 -1.62
CA LEU A 422 17.01 9.67 -0.87
C LEU A 422 18.33 8.93 -0.69
N LEU A 423 18.30 7.65 -0.29
CA LEU A 423 19.50 6.83 -0.14
C LEU A 423 20.30 6.77 -1.44
N LEU A 424 19.61 6.59 -2.56
CA LEU A 424 20.26 6.54 -3.87
C LEU A 424 20.84 7.91 -4.27
N ALA A 425 20.08 8.99 -4.06
CA ALA A 425 20.50 10.35 -4.39
C ALA A 425 21.70 10.81 -3.56
N VAL A 426 21.74 10.51 -2.27
CA VAL A 426 22.88 10.82 -1.39
C VAL A 426 24.13 10.08 -1.84
N GLN A 427 24.03 8.80 -2.19
CA GLN A 427 25.16 8.01 -2.69
C GLN A 427 25.69 8.55 -4.03
N GLN A 428 24.81 8.94 -4.94
CA GLN A 428 25.19 9.59 -6.20
C GLN A 428 25.90 10.92 -5.97
N TRP A 429 25.39 11.75 -5.06
CA TRP A 429 25.99 13.02 -4.72
C TRP A 429 27.38 12.86 -4.11
N MET A 430 27.54 11.92 -3.14
CA MET A 430 28.83 11.64 -2.49
C MET A 430 29.89 11.11 -3.47
N SER A 431 29.49 10.36 -4.48
CA SER A 431 30.39 9.80 -5.50
C SER A 431 30.57 10.70 -6.73
N ALA A 432 29.88 11.84 -6.79
CA ALA A 432 29.80 12.72 -7.96
C ALA A 432 29.41 11.97 -9.27
N ALA A 433 28.65 10.86 -9.16
CA ALA A 433 28.30 10.01 -10.30
C ALA A 433 27.04 10.55 -10.99
N PRO A 434 27.06 10.74 -12.34
CA PRO A 434 25.92 11.29 -13.08
C PRO A 434 24.74 10.30 -13.17
N VAL A 435 25.01 8.99 -13.03
CA VAL A 435 24.02 7.91 -13.12
C VAL A 435 24.20 6.96 -11.94
N PRO A 436 23.11 6.36 -11.41
CA PRO A 436 23.21 5.36 -10.34
C PRO A 436 24.06 4.15 -10.79
N GLN A 437 25.06 3.81 -9.99
CA GLN A 437 25.94 2.65 -10.20
C GLN A 437 25.54 1.51 -9.26
N PRO A 438 25.87 0.24 -9.55
CA PRO A 438 25.52 -0.91 -8.68
C PRO A 438 25.93 -0.74 -7.21
N GLN A 439 27.07 -0.13 -6.94
CA GLN A 439 27.54 0.15 -5.58
C GLN A 439 26.62 1.08 -4.77
N HIS A 440 25.94 2.03 -5.43
CA HIS A 440 25.00 2.93 -4.75
C HIS A 440 23.78 2.15 -4.25
N PHE A 441 23.31 1.19 -5.06
CA PHE A 441 22.23 0.28 -4.66
C PHE A 441 22.68 -0.64 -3.53
N ALA A 442 23.91 -1.15 -3.57
CA ALA A 442 24.46 -2.00 -2.50
C ALA A 442 24.43 -1.28 -1.15
N HIS A 443 24.94 -0.05 -1.08
CA HIS A 443 24.90 0.75 0.14
C HIS A 443 23.45 1.03 0.60
N ALA A 444 22.53 1.31 -0.34
CA ALA A 444 21.12 1.50 -0.02
C ALA A 444 20.49 0.24 0.57
N PHE A 445 20.77 -0.96 0.03
CA PHE A 445 20.27 -2.21 0.59
C PHE A 445 20.82 -2.53 1.97
N VAL A 446 22.10 -2.23 2.25
CA VAL A 446 22.68 -2.35 3.59
C VAL A 446 21.98 -1.41 4.58
N ALA A 447 21.75 -0.16 4.19
CA ALA A 447 21.01 0.79 5.03
C ALA A 447 19.57 0.31 5.30
N LEU A 448 18.89 -0.26 4.31
CA LEU A 448 17.54 -0.81 4.49
C LEU A 448 17.53 -2.07 5.37
N ALA A 449 18.57 -2.90 5.30
CA ALA A 449 18.71 -4.03 6.22
C ALA A 449 18.85 -3.52 7.68
N ALA A 450 19.60 -2.45 7.92
CA ALA A 450 19.69 -1.81 9.23
C ALA A 450 18.33 -1.24 9.68
N VAL A 451 17.53 -0.65 8.77
CA VAL A 451 16.16 -0.20 9.06
C VAL A 451 15.28 -1.38 9.50
N LEU A 452 15.38 -2.54 8.85
CA LEU A 452 14.65 -3.75 9.27
C LEU A 452 15.08 -4.22 10.66
N LEU A 453 16.38 -4.21 10.95
CA LEU A 453 16.90 -4.59 12.27
C LEU A 453 16.45 -3.62 13.37
N ALA A 454 16.32 -2.33 13.07
CA ALA A 454 15.69 -1.37 14.00
C ALA A 454 14.23 -1.75 14.29
N GLY A 455 13.47 -2.17 13.28
CA GLY A 455 12.12 -2.72 13.44
C GLY A 455 12.07 -4.00 14.28
N MET A 456 13.10 -4.85 14.20
CA MET A 456 13.24 -6.02 15.05
C MET A 456 13.40 -5.62 16.53
N ALA A 457 14.16 -4.55 16.84
CA ALA A 457 14.30 -4.05 18.20
C ALA A 457 12.95 -3.65 18.82
N ALA A 458 12.03 -3.04 18.04
CA ALA A 458 10.67 -2.82 18.48
C ALA A 458 9.91 -4.14 18.74
N GLY A 459 10.05 -5.13 17.83
CA GLY A 459 9.43 -6.44 17.95
C GLY A 459 9.92 -7.27 19.15
N MET A 460 11.15 -7.05 19.64
CA MET A 460 11.64 -7.69 20.86
C MET A 460 10.82 -7.33 22.12
N ARG A 461 10.10 -6.22 22.09
CA ARG A 461 9.25 -5.76 23.20
C ARG A 461 7.92 -6.50 23.31
N PHE A 462 7.57 -7.39 22.35
CA PHE A 462 6.43 -8.27 22.50
C PHE A 462 6.60 -9.19 23.70
N HIS A 463 5.54 -9.29 24.51
CA HIS A 463 5.51 -10.28 25.59
C HIS A 463 5.61 -11.70 25.01
N PRO A 464 6.35 -12.64 25.63
CA PRO A 464 6.49 -14.00 25.11
C PRO A 464 5.18 -14.74 24.83
N GLU A 465 4.13 -14.43 25.60
CA GLU A 465 2.79 -15.00 25.47
C GLU A 465 1.86 -14.17 24.58
N ALA A 466 2.31 -13.05 24.03
CA ALA A 466 1.49 -12.24 23.15
C ALA A 466 0.91 -13.09 22.00
N GLY A 467 -0.41 -13.00 21.80
CA GLY A 467 -1.12 -13.79 20.80
C GLY A 467 -1.32 -15.27 21.12
N ALA A 468 -1.19 -15.69 22.39
CA ALA A 468 -1.55 -17.06 22.80
C ALA A 468 -3.01 -17.43 22.41
N ALA A 469 -3.92 -16.46 22.46
CA ALA A 469 -5.31 -16.62 22.04
C ALA A 469 -5.43 -16.97 20.53
N LEU A 470 -4.56 -16.43 19.68
CA LEU A 470 -4.54 -16.75 18.23
C LEU A 470 -4.11 -18.21 17.98
N ARG A 471 -3.31 -18.79 18.88
CA ARG A 471 -2.90 -20.20 18.82
C ARG A 471 -3.96 -21.15 19.38
N ALA A 472 -4.64 -20.76 20.47
CA ALA A 472 -5.68 -21.57 21.10
C ALA A 472 -6.96 -21.71 20.26
N GLY A 473 -7.36 -20.65 19.53
CA GLY A 473 -8.52 -20.68 18.62
C GLY A 473 -8.33 -21.52 17.37
N ALA A 474 -7.12 -21.94 17.08
CA ALA A 474 -6.79 -22.79 15.91
C ALA A 474 -6.92 -24.30 16.20
N ASN A 475 -7.16 -24.69 17.45
CA ASN A 475 -7.35 -26.10 17.88
C ASN A 475 -8.83 -26.46 18.09
N ARG A 476 -9.74 -25.56 17.76
CA ARG A 476 -11.17 -25.82 17.69
C ARG A 476 -11.65 -25.74 16.25
#